data_df0dd23af8fb63596fa10b9e045644c7
#
_entry.id   df0dd23af8fb63596fa10b9e045644c7
#
_cell.length_a   1.000
_cell.length_b   1.000
_cell.length_c   1.000
_cell.angle_alpha   90.00
_cell.angle_beta   90.00
_cell.angle_gamma   90.00
#
_symmetry.space_group_name_H-M   'P 1'
#
loop_
_entity.id
_entity.type
_entity.pdbx_description
1 polymer ?
#
loop_
_entity_poly.entity_id
_entity_poly.type
_entity_poly.pdbx_seq_one_letter_code
_entity_poly.pdbx_strand_id
1 'polypeptide(L)'
;MRHSATQSLLSRDDVIVVSSVSCIYGIGSPEDYGEFAFGIAVGDVYDRSEIIAKLIFMQYERNDIEFDRGQFRVRGDVIEINPVHGTPPIRIELFGDEIDAISLIDNVTGKKKESLKRYMIFPAKHFVVGQDKMDVALSKIRQELDDRLLELNSMGKLLEAQRLEQRTRFDIEMLQEMGYCPGVENYSMHLSGRKWGEKPYSLLKYFPDDFLTIIDESHVTVPQIRGMYNGDRARKETLVEHGFRLPSAKEHRPLSFDEFESSVNQVIYVSATPGQ
;
A
#
# COMPACT_ATOMS: atom_id res chain seq x y z
N MET A 1 9.07 2.29 6.83
CA MET A 1 10.07 2.44 5.73
C MET A 1 9.43 2.46 4.35
N ARG A 2 8.57 1.47 3.93
CA ARG A 2 7.96 1.51 2.57
C ARG A 2 7.15 2.78 2.32
N HIS A 3 6.22 3.14 3.21
CA HIS A 3 5.44 4.39 3.09
C HIS A 3 6.32 5.65 3.05
N SER A 4 7.44 5.66 3.76
CA SER A 4 8.38 6.78 3.72
C SER A 4 9.02 6.92 2.33
N ALA A 5 9.41 5.80 1.72
CA ALA A 5 9.98 5.80 0.39
C ALA A 5 8.96 6.24 -0.68
N THR A 6 7.75 5.63 -0.70
CA THR A 6 6.71 5.97 -1.67
C THR A 6 6.27 7.42 -1.58
N GLN A 7 6.09 7.95 -0.36
CA GLN A 7 5.76 9.35 -0.15
C GLN A 7 6.88 10.29 -0.62
N SER A 8 8.14 10.01 -0.25
CA SER A 8 9.26 10.86 -0.66
C SER A 8 9.38 10.91 -2.18
N LEU A 9 9.21 9.78 -2.86
CA LEU A 9 9.25 9.70 -4.33
C LEU A 9 8.12 10.47 -5.01
N LEU A 10 6.94 10.56 -4.38
CA LEU A 10 5.80 11.33 -4.91
C LEU A 10 5.85 12.83 -4.57
N SER A 11 6.68 13.24 -3.62
CA SER A 11 6.67 14.63 -3.12
C SER A 11 7.99 15.38 -3.33
N ARG A 12 9.06 14.70 -3.78
CA ARG A 12 10.41 15.26 -3.90
C ARG A 12 11.14 14.68 -5.09
N ASP A 13 12.03 15.47 -5.69
CA ASP A 13 12.88 15.08 -6.83
C ASP A 13 14.31 14.66 -6.40
N ASP A 14 14.69 14.95 -5.14
CA ASP A 14 16.03 14.71 -4.59
C ASP A 14 16.05 13.48 -3.66
N VAL A 15 15.59 12.31 -4.15
CA VAL A 15 15.37 11.12 -3.33
C VAL A 15 16.34 10.00 -3.68
N ILE A 16 17.02 9.45 -2.68
CA ILE A 16 17.80 8.22 -2.77
C ILE A 16 17.11 7.17 -1.90
N VAL A 17 16.77 6.01 -2.48
CA VAL A 17 16.18 4.90 -1.76
C VAL A 17 17.17 3.74 -1.68
N VAL A 18 17.49 3.31 -0.46
CA VAL A 18 18.25 2.09 -0.21
C VAL A 18 17.28 1.00 0.23
N SER A 19 17.23 -0.09 -0.51
CA SER A 19 16.30 -1.18 -0.25
C SER A 19 16.91 -2.55 -0.53
N SER A 20 16.31 -3.59 0.03
CA SER A 20 16.58 -4.97 -0.36
C SER A 20 15.84 -5.31 -1.66
N VAL A 21 16.11 -6.48 -2.22
CA VAL A 21 15.42 -7.01 -3.42
C VAL A 21 13.89 -7.08 -3.26
N SER A 22 13.36 -6.98 -2.05
CA SER A 22 11.91 -6.92 -1.81
C SER A 22 11.23 -5.68 -2.42
N CYS A 23 11.99 -4.70 -2.91
CA CYS A 23 11.45 -3.54 -3.65
C CYS A 23 10.76 -3.91 -4.96
N ILE A 24 11.05 -5.09 -5.52
CA ILE A 24 10.39 -5.59 -6.74
C ILE A 24 9.03 -6.25 -6.48
N TYR A 25 8.63 -6.43 -5.20
CA TYR A 25 7.29 -6.92 -4.86
C TYR A 25 6.21 -5.89 -5.18
N GLY A 26 5.03 -6.41 -5.55
CA GLY A 26 3.85 -5.60 -5.78
C GLY A 26 3.44 -4.79 -4.55
N ILE A 27 3.16 -3.52 -4.77
CA ILE A 27 2.52 -2.58 -3.83
C ILE A 27 1.34 -1.91 -4.53
N GLY A 28 0.64 -0.98 -3.89
CA GLY A 28 -0.44 -0.24 -4.53
C GLY A 28 0.02 0.61 -5.72
N SER A 29 -0.92 1.04 -6.55
CA SER A 29 -0.66 1.97 -7.66
C SER A 29 -0.14 3.31 -7.14
N PRO A 30 0.93 3.88 -7.72
CA PRO A 30 1.39 5.23 -7.37
C PRO A 30 0.33 6.29 -7.69
N GLU A 31 -0.44 6.08 -8.76
CA GLU A 31 -1.53 6.97 -9.18
C GLU A 31 -2.62 7.02 -8.10
N ASP A 32 -3.14 5.86 -7.66
CA ASP A 32 -4.17 5.79 -6.61
C ASP A 32 -3.63 6.34 -5.28
N TYR A 33 -2.38 5.99 -4.92
CA TYR A 33 -1.77 6.45 -3.66
C TYR A 33 -1.55 7.97 -3.63
N GLY A 34 -1.21 8.57 -4.78
CA GLY A 34 -1.04 10.02 -4.96
C GLY A 34 -2.38 10.76 -5.04
N GLU A 35 -3.38 10.19 -5.72
CA GLU A 35 -4.71 10.78 -5.88
C GLU A 35 -5.41 11.00 -4.54
N PHE A 36 -5.22 10.07 -3.61
CA PHE A 36 -5.82 10.16 -2.27
C PHE A 36 -4.97 10.93 -1.26
N ALA A 37 -3.84 11.50 -1.67
CA ALA A 37 -3.10 12.41 -0.81
C ALA A 37 -3.91 13.70 -0.57
N PHE A 38 -3.99 14.14 0.69
CA PHE A 38 -4.79 15.29 1.10
C PHE A 38 -3.89 16.44 1.53
N GLY A 39 -3.85 17.49 0.70
CA GLY A 39 -3.14 18.75 1.00
C GLY A 39 -3.98 19.64 1.90
N ILE A 40 -3.35 20.23 2.92
CA ILE A 40 -3.92 21.23 3.82
C ILE A 40 -2.97 22.41 3.97
N ALA A 41 -3.54 23.61 4.10
CA ALA A 41 -2.80 24.84 4.39
C ALA A 41 -3.49 25.67 5.46
N VAL A 42 -2.74 26.50 6.15
CA VAL A 42 -3.30 27.49 7.08
C VAL A 42 -4.17 28.47 6.28
N GLY A 43 -5.39 28.71 6.74
CA GLY A 43 -6.41 29.49 6.07
C GLY A 43 -7.37 28.68 5.19
N ASP A 44 -7.11 27.39 4.96
CA ASP A 44 -8.09 26.53 4.27
C ASP A 44 -9.35 26.36 5.12
N VAL A 45 -10.50 26.27 4.45
CA VAL A 45 -11.80 26.10 5.09
C VAL A 45 -12.28 24.67 4.87
N TYR A 46 -12.38 23.91 5.95
CA TYR A 46 -12.88 22.54 5.97
C TYR A 46 -13.71 22.30 7.24
N ASP A 47 -14.90 21.76 7.08
CA ASP A 47 -15.60 21.20 8.24
C ASP A 47 -14.76 20.11 8.90
N ARG A 48 -14.71 20.13 10.25
CA ARG A 48 -13.95 19.11 11.02
C ARG A 48 -14.34 17.68 10.65
N SER A 49 -15.63 17.45 10.40
CA SER A 49 -16.13 16.11 10.00
C SER A 49 -15.63 15.71 8.61
N GLU A 50 -15.41 16.66 7.71
CA GLU A 50 -14.84 16.40 6.40
C GLU A 50 -13.38 15.94 6.51
N ILE A 51 -12.56 16.59 7.34
CA ILE A 51 -11.18 16.17 7.58
C ILE A 51 -11.15 14.75 8.18
N ILE A 52 -12.02 14.49 9.16
CA ILE A 52 -12.13 13.16 9.80
C ILE A 52 -12.54 12.10 8.77
N ALA A 53 -13.54 12.38 7.93
CA ALA A 53 -13.98 11.46 6.88
C ALA A 53 -12.85 11.14 5.89
N LYS A 54 -12.08 12.15 5.47
CA LYS A 54 -10.90 11.96 4.60
C LYS A 54 -9.83 11.10 5.28
N LEU A 55 -9.55 11.30 6.57
CA LEU A 55 -8.59 10.48 7.31
C LEU A 55 -9.04 9.00 7.39
N ILE A 56 -10.31 8.75 7.68
CA ILE A 56 -10.87 7.39 7.71
C ILE A 56 -10.79 6.76 6.32
N PHE A 57 -11.16 7.49 5.26
CA PHE A 57 -11.02 7.02 3.89
C PHE A 57 -9.57 6.66 3.52
N MET A 58 -8.62 7.46 3.98
CA MET A 58 -7.17 7.19 3.83
C MET A 58 -6.65 6.07 4.75
N GLN A 59 -7.54 5.37 5.45
CA GLN A 59 -7.24 4.23 6.32
C GLN A 59 -6.42 4.59 7.57
N TYR A 60 -6.57 5.83 8.08
CA TYR A 60 -6.17 6.16 9.44
C TYR A 60 -7.22 5.68 10.44
N GLU A 61 -6.75 5.12 11.54
CA GLU A 61 -7.63 4.64 12.63
C GLU A 61 -7.78 5.73 13.70
N ARG A 62 -9.03 6.03 14.08
CA ARG A 62 -9.27 6.94 15.21
C ARG A 62 -8.99 6.22 16.52
N ASN A 63 -8.07 6.78 17.31
CA ASN A 63 -7.80 6.31 18.66
C ASN A 63 -7.45 7.51 19.55
N ASP A 64 -8.37 7.85 20.46
CA ASP A 64 -8.20 9.02 21.34
C ASP A 64 -7.37 8.70 22.61
N ILE A 65 -7.01 7.43 22.83
CA ILE A 65 -6.24 6.93 24.00
C ILE A 65 -4.78 6.67 23.59
N GLU A 66 -4.58 5.72 22.68
CA GLU A 66 -3.27 5.41 22.12
C GLU A 66 -3.06 6.28 20.88
N PHE A 67 -1.77 6.55 20.58
CA PHE A 67 -1.45 7.43 19.45
C PHE A 67 -0.26 6.86 18.67
N ASP A 68 -0.52 5.69 18.08
CA ASP A 68 0.46 4.99 17.26
C ASP A 68 0.45 5.47 15.80
N ARG A 69 1.42 5.00 15.02
CA ARG A 69 1.51 5.33 13.60
C ARG A 69 0.31 4.80 12.82
N GLY A 70 -0.23 5.65 11.95
CA GLY A 70 -1.45 5.37 11.19
C GLY A 70 -2.72 5.66 11.97
N GLN A 71 -2.60 6.31 13.13
CA GLN A 71 -3.74 6.73 13.94
C GLN A 71 -3.89 8.25 13.97
N PHE A 72 -5.12 8.68 14.25
CA PHE A 72 -5.42 10.08 14.54
C PHE A 72 -6.32 10.17 15.78
N ARG A 73 -6.29 11.31 16.43
CA ARG A 73 -7.17 11.61 17.57
C ARG A 73 -7.76 13.01 17.44
N VAL A 74 -8.91 13.23 18.07
CA VAL A 74 -9.65 14.47 18.00
C VAL A 74 -9.99 14.95 19.40
N ARG A 75 -9.63 16.18 19.73
CA ARG A 75 -9.90 16.82 21.03
C ARG A 75 -10.42 18.25 20.80
N GLY A 76 -11.74 18.44 20.87
CA GLY A 76 -12.35 19.72 20.53
C GLY A 76 -12.08 20.08 19.07
N ASP A 77 -11.50 21.24 18.84
CA ASP A 77 -11.15 21.77 17.51
C ASP A 77 -9.72 21.41 17.07
N VAL A 78 -9.10 20.42 17.75
CA VAL A 78 -7.75 19.95 17.45
C VAL A 78 -7.81 18.54 16.90
N ILE A 79 -7.19 18.32 15.73
CA ILE A 79 -6.96 17.01 15.12
C ILE A 79 -5.46 16.72 15.15
N GLU A 80 -5.06 15.61 15.72
CA GLU A 80 -3.67 15.16 15.70
C GLU A 80 -3.57 13.87 14.90
N ILE A 81 -2.60 13.80 14.01
CA ILE A 81 -2.37 12.68 13.10
C ILE A 81 -0.95 12.16 13.31
N ASN A 82 -0.79 10.86 13.49
CA ASN A 82 0.51 10.21 13.53
C ASN A 82 0.78 9.46 12.22
N PRO A 83 1.48 10.07 11.26
CA PRO A 83 1.68 9.48 9.93
C PRO A 83 2.46 8.16 9.99
N VAL A 84 2.16 7.25 9.08
CA VAL A 84 2.86 5.95 8.95
C VAL A 84 4.32 6.08 8.47
N HIS A 85 4.63 7.18 7.80
CA HIS A 85 6.00 7.53 7.39
C HIS A 85 6.71 8.29 8.51
N GLY A 86 8.02 8.16 8.61
CA GLY A 86 8.88 8.56 9.75
C GLY A 86 8.86 10.01 10.26
N THR A 87 7.92 10.88 9.82
CA THR A 87 7.77 12.24 10.32
C THR A 87 7.16 12.26 11.73
N PRO A 88 7.41 13.32 12.52
CA PRO A 88 6.68 13.57 13.76
C PRO A 88 5.17 13.69 13.51
N PRO A 89 4.34 13.46 14.54
CA PRO A 89 2.91 13.70 14.43
C PRO A 89 2.60 15.16 14.11
N ILE A 90 1.46 15.36 13.45
CA ILE A 90 0.97 16.65 12.98
C ILE A 90 -0.25 17.01 13.81
N ARG A 91 -0.32 18.29 14.23
CA ARG A 91 -1.48 18.88 14.86
C ARG A 91 -2.06 19.93 13.94
N ILE A 92 -3.36 19.82 13.72
CA ILE A 92 -4.21 20.77 13.00
C ILE A 92 -5.10 21.43 14.04
N GLU A 93 -5.06 22.74 14.16
CA GLU A 93 -5.90 23.54 15.04
C GLU A 93 -6.92 24.28 14.17
N LEU A 94 -8.21 24.12 14.48
CA LEU A 94 -9.31 24.74 13.77
C LEU A 94 -9.86 25.90 14.58
N PHE A 95 -10.27 26.98 13.90
CA PHE A 95 -11.11 28.03 14.46
C PHE A 95 -12.41 28.08 13.64
N GLY A 96 -13.47 27.47 14.17
CA GLY A 96 -14.65 27.15 13.38
C GLY A 96 -14.28 26.13 12.30
N ASP A 97 -14.51 26.48 11.04
CA ASP A 97 -14.19 25.64 9.87
C ASP A 97 -12.87 26.04 9.19
N GLU A 98 -12.12 27.03 9.73
CA GLU A 98 -10.85 27.49 9.19
C GLU A 98 -9.68 26.78 9.89
N ILE A 99 -8.68 26.33 9.13
CA ILE A 99 -7.41 25.84 9.68
C ILE A 99 -6.58 27.02 10.15
N ASP A 100 -6.56 27.26 11.46
CA ASP A 100 -5.83 28.36 12.10
C ASP A 100 -4.33 28.06 12.21
N ALA A 101 -3.95 26.82 12.53
CA ALA A 101 -2.55 26.44 12.64
C ALA A 101 -2.30 24.97 12.26
N ILE A 102 -1.12 24.73 11.67
CA ILE A 102 -0.57 23.40 11.44
C ILE A 102 0.80 23.33 12.12
N SER A 103 1.07 22.27 12.90
CA SER A 103 2.34 22.12 13.57
C SER A 103 2.81 20.66 13.67
N LEU A 104 4.12 20.45 13.63
CA LEU A 104 4.73 19.19 14.04
C LEU A 104 4.82 19.17 15.57
N ILE A 105 4.49 18.04 16.17
CA ILE A 105 4.52 17.87 17.63
C ILE A 105 5.43 16.71 18.04
N ASP A 106 5.88 16.74 19.27
CA ASP A 106 6.57 15.62 19.87
C ASP A 106 5.57 14.52 20.26
N ASN A 107 5.82 13.29 19.85
CA ASN A 107 4.87 12.17 20.06
C ASN A 107 4.62 11.85 21.55
N VAL A 108 5.62 12.09 22.41
CA VAL A 108 5.53 11.74 23.83
C VAL A 108 4.98 12.89 24.67
N THR A 109 5.51 14.09 24.43
CA THR A 109 5.16 15.26 25.24
C THR A 109 4.01 16.10 24.69
N GLY A 110 3.66 15.88 23.43
CA GLY A 110 2.67 16.71 22.69
C GLY A 110 3.12 18.16 22.44
N LYS A 111 4.38 18.50 22.78
CA LYS A 111 4.89 19.85 22.58
C LYS A 111 5.13 20.15 21.10
N LYS A 112 4.77 21.36 20.72
CA LYS A 112 5.04 21.88 19.38
C LYS A 112 6.55 21.94 19.13
N LYS A 113 6.97 21.38 17.98
CA LYS A 113 8.35 21.41 17.48
C LYS A 113 8.54 22.47 16.41
N GLU A 114 7.60 22.53 15.47
CA GLU A 114 7.69 23.38 14.28
C GLU A 114 6.31 23.84 13.84
N SER A 115 6.18 25.04 13.30
CA SER A 115 4.96 25.52 12.62
C SER A 115 5.08 25.32 11.13
N LEU A 116 4.04 24.80 10.52
CA LEU A 116 3.96 24.59 9.07
C LEU A 116 2.91 25.52 8.47
N LYS A 117 3.16 26.00 7.25
CA LYS A 117 2.14 26.74 6.47
C LYS A 117 1.23 25.81 5.70
N ARG A 118 1.73 24.66 5.30
CA ARG A 118 1.02 23.61 4.54
C ARG A 118 1.59 22.23 4.84
N TYR A 119 0.78 21.24 4.67
CA TYR A 119 1.21 19.84 4.80
C TYR A 119 0.44 18.93 3.84
N MET A 120 1.08 17.85 3.37
CA MET A 120 0.47 16.83 2.56
C MET A 120 0.31 15.54 3.37
N ILE A 121 -0.91 15.11 3.59
CA ILE A 121 -1.24 13.88 4.30
C ILE A 121 -1.38 12.77 3.25
N PHE A 122 -0.63 11.69 3.41
CA PHE A 122 -0.69 10.52 2.53
C PHE A 122 -1.46 9.38 3.20
N PRO A 123 -2.06 8.45 2.41
CA PRO A 123 -2.79 7.32 2.95
C PRO A 123 -1.96 6.45 3.93
N ALA A 124 -2.63 5.91 4.94
CA ALA A 124 -2.00 5.02 5.93
C ALA A 124 -1.73 3.61 5.40
N LYS A 125 -2.35 3.23 4.28
CA LYS A 125 -2.17 1.94 3.60
C LYS A 125 -1.84 2.17 2.12
N HIS A 126 -1.15 1.20 1.48
CA HIS A 126 -0.82 1.31 0.04
C HIS A 126 -1.97 0.89 -0.89
N PHE A 127 -2.91 0.08 -0.40
CA PHE A 127 -4.05 -0.40 -1.16
C PHE A 127 -5.32 0.36 -0.75
N VAL A 128 -5.32 1.67 -0.99
CA VAL A 128 -6.51 2.52 -0.87
C VAL A 128 -7.07 2.72 -2.27
N VAL A 129 -8.35 2.46 -2.45
CA VAL A 129 -9.04 2.60 -3.75
C VAL A 129 -10.36 3.32 -3.55
N GLY A 130 -10.78 4.09 -4.55
CA GLY A 130 -12.08 4.76 -4.53
C GLY A 130 -13.26 3.77 -4.57
N GLN A 131 -14.44 4.22 -4.13
CA GLN A 131 -15.63 3.37 -3.97
C GLN A 131 -16.00 2.67 -5.29
N ASP A 132 -15.98 3.39 -6.41
CA ASP A 132 -16.33 2.81 -7.71
C ASP A 132 -15.42 1.65 -8.11
N LYS A 133 -14.10 1.81 -7.90
CA LYS A 133 -13.13 0.73 -8.14
C LYS A 133 -13.31 -0.42 -7.15
N MET A 134 -13.66 -0.12 -5.89
CA MET A 134 -13.93 -1.12 -4.87
C MET A 134 -15.14 -1.99 -5.25
N ASP A 135 -16.23 -1.40 -5.68
CA ASP A 135 -17.45 -2.13 -6.06
C ASP A 135 -17.20 -3.09 -7.24
N VAL A 136 -16.43 -2.62 -8.23
CA VAL A 136 -16.01 -3.47 -9.36
C VAL A 136 -15.11 -4.61 -8.89
N ALA A 137 -14.14 -4.32 -8.01
CA ALA A 137 -13.24 -5.33 -7.46
C ALA A 137 -14.00 -6.39 -6.66
N LEU A 138 -14.92 -5.97 -5.78
CA LEU A 138 -15.75 -6.87 -4.98
C LEU A 138 -16.63 -7.78 -5.84
N SER A 139 -17.19 -7.26 -6.94
CA SER A 139 -17.94 -8.07 -7.89
C SER A 139 -17.06 -9.17 -8.53
N LYS A 140 -15.85 -8.80 -8.95
CA LYS A 140 -14.89 -9.77 -9.54
C LYS A 140 -14.39 -10.80 -8.53
N ILE A 141 -14.15 -10.39 -7.27
CA ILE A 141 -13.74 -11.31 -6.20
C ILE A 141 -14.85 -12.33 -5.90
N ARG A 142 -16.13 -11.89 -5.87
CA ARG A 142 -17.27 -12.80 -5.68
C ARG A 142 -17.37 -13.81 -6.83
N GLN A 143 -17.27 -13.34 -8.08
CA GLN A 143 -17.31 -14.22 -9.24
C GLN A 143 -16.18 -15.25 -9.21
N GLU A 144 -14.95 -14.84 -8.92
CA GLU A 144 -13.80 -15.75 -8.82
C GLU A 144 -13.99 -16.77 -7.68
N LEU A 145 -14.57 -16.33 -6.54
CA LEU A 145 -14.87 -17.22 -5.44
C LEU A 145 -15.87 -18.31 -5.87
N ASP A 146 -16.98 -17.90 -6.48
CA ASP A 146 -18.04 -18.82 -6.92
C ASP A 146 -17.49 -19.85 -7.93
N ASP A 147 -16.71 -19.41 -8.89
CA ASP A 147 -16.06 -20.28 -9.89
C ASP A 147 -15.10 -21.27 -9.20
N ARG A 148 -14.30 -20.80 -8.26
CA ARG A 148 -13.34 -21.64 -7.54
C ARG A 148 -14.02 -22.64 -6.61
N LEU A 149 -15.14 -22.27 -5.96
CA LEU A 149 -15.91 -23.19 -5.14
C LEU A 149 -16.52 -24.31 -5.96
N LEU A 150 -17.05 -24.03 -7.15
CA LEU A 150 -17.54 -25.05 -8.09
C LEU A 150 -16.43 -26.05 -8.46
N GLU A 151 -15.23 -25.54 -8.78
CA GLU A 151 -14.08 -26.36 -9.11
C GLU A 151 -13.66 -27.26 -7.91
N LEU A 152 -13.47 -26.70 -6.72
CA LEU A 152 -13.07 -27.45 -5.53
C LEU A 152 -14.09 -28.54 -5.16
N ASN A 153 -15.39 -28.22 -5.22
CA ASN A 153 -16.46 -29.18 -4.96
C ASN A 153 -16.49 -30.32 -6.00
N SER A 154 -16.25 -30.02 -7.27
CA SER A 154 -16.16 -31.04 -8.33
C SER A 154 -14.99 -32.00 -8.13
N MET A 155 -13.91 -31.53 -7.49
CA MET A 155 -12.74 -32.32 -7.12
C MET A 155 -12.91 -33.07 -5.78
N GLY A 156 -14.02 -32.91 -5.07
CA GLY A 156 -14.25 -33.48 -3.74
C GLY A 156 -13.44 -32.80 -2.62
N LYS A 157 -12.86 -31.63 -2.86
CA LYS A 157 -12.07 -30.85 -1.89
C LYS A 157 -12.98 -29.98 -1.01
N LEU A 158 -13.85 -30.61 -0.22
CA LEU A 158 -14.91 -29.91 0.53
C LEU A 158 -14.36 -29.03 1.66
N LEU A 159 -13.29 -29.46 2.34
CA LEU A 159 -12.66 -28.68 3.41
C LEU A 159 -11.97 -27.43 2.87
N GLU A 160 -11.30 -27.56 1.73
CA GLU A 160 -10.66 -26.45 1.03
C GLU A 160 -11.71 -25.44 0.56
N ALA A 161 -12.82 -25.93 0.01
CA ALA A 161 -13.94 -25.08 -0.42
C ALA A 161 -14.55 -24.31 0.75
N GLN A 162 -14.86 -24.99 1.86
CA GLN A 162 -15.43 -24.34 3.05
C GLN A 162 -14.49 -23.29 3.63
N ARG A 163 -13.20 -23.58 3.75
CA ARG A 163 -12.18 -22.66 4.25
C ARG A 163 -12.08 -21.42 3.37
N LEU A 164 -11.99 -21.61 2.07
CA LEU A 164 -11.88 -20.53 1.11
C LEU A 164 -13.12 -19.63 1.15
N GLU A 165 -14.30 -20.24 1.15
CA GLU A 165 -15.58 -19.52 1.21
C GLU A 165 -15.69 -18.66 2.46
N GLN A 166 -15.48 -19.26 3.64
CA GLN A 166 -15.59 -18.55 4.91
C GLN A 166 -14.62 -17.37 4.97
N ARG A 167 -13.36 -17.59 4.59
CA ARG A 167 -12.34 -16.56 4.62
C ARG A 167 -12.65 -15.43 3.63
N THR A 168 -12.96 -15.78 2.39
CA THR A 168 -13.14 -14.78 1.34
C THR A 168 -14.41 -13.96 1.57
N ARG A 169 -15.51 -14.57 2.03
CA ARG A 169 -16.73 -13.82 2.37
C ARG A 169 -16.49 -12.83 3.50
N PHE A 170 -15.76 -13.24 4.55
CA PHE A 170 -15.38 -12.33 5.63
C PHE A 170 -14.48 -11.18 5.14
N ASP A 171 -13.49 -11.47 4.29
CA ASP A 171 -12.63 -10.43 3.71
C ASP A 171 -13.43 -9.46 2.81
N ILE A 172 -14.44 -9.95 2.05
CA ILE A 172 -15.36 -9.12 1.26
C ILE A 172 -16.18 -8.18 2.15
N GLU A 173 -16.73 -8.67 3.25
CA GLU A 173 -17.49 -7.86 4.21
C GLU A 173 -16.58 -6.75 4.79
N MET A 174 -15.38 -7.09 5.21
CA MET A 174 -14.41 -6.09 5.70
C MET A 174 -14.05 -5.04 4.64
N LEU A 175 -13.80 -5.46 3.40
CA LEU A 175 -13.49 -4.54 2.30
C LEU A 175 -14.68 -3.62 2.01
N GLN A 176 -15.91 -4.13 2.09
CA GLN A 176 -17.13 -3.38 1.83
C GLN A 176 -17.41 -2.34 2.92
N GLU A 177 -17.24 -2.73 4.19
CA GLU A 177 -17.55 -1.86 5.34
C GLU A 177 -16.42 -0.91 5.71
N MET A 178 -15.16 -1.38 5.61
CA MET A 178 -13.99 -0.66 6.11
C MET A 178 -13.02 -0.23 5.00
N GLY A 179 -13.23 -0.67 3.75
CA GLY A 179 -12.29 -0.43 2.65
C GLY A 179 -10.95 -1.18 2.79
N TYR A 180 -10.82 -2.08 3.77
CA TYR A 180 -9.58 -2.81 4.06
C TYR A 180 -9.87 -4.15 4.73
N CYS A 181 -9.01 -5.14 4.50
CA CYS A 181 -8.96 -6.39 5.24
C CYS A 181 -7.52 -6.85 5.49
N PRO A 182 -7.23 -7.67 6.53
CA PRO A 182 -5.93 -8.29 6.72
C PRO A 182 -5.58 -9.19 5.54
N GLY A 183 -4.44 -8.90 4.87
CA GLY A 183 -4.03 -9.61 3.67
C GLY A 183 -4.67 -9.06 2.38
N VAL A 184 -5.10 -7.80 2.38
CA VAL A 184 -5.68 -7.08 1.22
C VAL A 184 -4.84 -7.22 -0.05
N GLU A 185 -3.53 -7.39 0.08
CA GLU A 185 -2.61 -7.62 -1.03
C GLU A 185 -2.97 -8.87 -1.86
N ASN A 186 -3.65 -9.87 -1.28
CA ASN A 186 -4.10 -11.05 -2.03
C ASN A 186 -5.19 -10.73 -3.05
N TYR A 187 -5.86 -9.60 -2.91
CA TYR A 187 -6.87 -9.08 -3.82
C TYR A 187 -6.35 -7.96 -4.73
N SER A 188 -5.04 -7.69 -4.69
CA SER A 188 -4.41 -6.56 -5.38
C SER A 188 -4.65 -6.51 -6.88
N MET A 189 -4.79 -7.66 -7.56
CA MET A 189 -5.13 -7.73 -8.98
C MET A 189 -6.50 -7.09 -9.25
N HIS A 190 -7.50 -7.45 -8.48
CA HIS A 190 -8.86 -6.91 -8.61
C HIS A 190 -8.94 -5.45 -8.20
N LEU A 191 -8.32 -5.09 -7.05
CA LEU A 191 -8.31 -3.73 -6.52
C LEU A 191 -7.62 -2.73 -7.46
N SER A 192 -6.56 -3.16 -8.14
CA SER A 192 -5.86 -2.33 -9.12
C SER A 192 -6.43 -2.40 -10.54
N GLY A 193 -7.47 -3.21 -10.77
CA GLY A 193 -8.09 -3.40 -12.08
C GLY A 193 -7.22 -4.16 -13.09
N ARG A 194 -6.09 -4.73 -12.68
CA ARG A 194 -5.17 -5.49 -13.55
C ARG A 194 -5.78 -6.80 -14.03
N LYS A 195 -5.29 -7.25 -15.17
CA LYS A 195 -5.59 -8.57 -15.74
C LYS A 195 -4.55 -9.58 -15.29
N TRP A 196 -4.86 -10.85 -15.50
CA TRP A 196 -3.91 -11.95 -15.32
C TRP A 196 -2.64 -11.72 -16.12
N GLY A 197 -1.48 -11.91 -15.45
CA GLY A 197 -0.17 -11.76 -16.07
C GLY A 197 0.30 -10.32 -16.24
N GLU A 198 -0.52 -9.33 -15.98
CA GLU A 198 -0.08 -7.93 -16.01
C GLU A 198 0.92 -7.64 -14.90
N LYS A 199 1.95 -6.86 -15.26
CA LYS A 199 3.02 -6.43 -14.36
C LYS A 199 2.45 -5.73 -13.12
N PRO A 200 2.82 -6.17 -11.90
CA PRO A 200 2.38 -5.49 -10.69
C PRO A 200 3.11 -4.16 -10.50
N TYR A 201 2.45 -3.22 -9.84
CA TYR A 201 3.08 -1.99 -9.41
C TYR A 201 4.07 -2.28 -8.27
N SER A 202 5.35 -2.05 -8.51
CA SER A 202 6.41 -2.18 -7.51
C SER A 202 6.95 -0.81 -7.10
N LEU A 203 7.88 -0.76 -6.15
CA LEU A 203 8.51 0.50 -5.75
C LEU A 203 9.19 1.21 -6.93
N LEU A 204 9.67 0.46 -7.92
CA LEU A 204 10.32 1.02 -9.13
C LEU A 204 9.37 1.92 -9.94
N LYS A 205 8.05 1.67 -9.91
CA LYS A 205 7.07 2.48 -10.61
C LYS A 205 6.83 3.86 -9.97
N TYR A 206 7.28 4.07 -8.74
CA TYR A 206 7.18 5.36 -8.05
C TYR A 206 8.30 6.33 -8.41
N PHE A 207 9.38 5.84 -9.03
CA PHE A 207 10.47 6.68 -9.52
C PHE A 207 10.09 7.38 -10.82
N PRO A 208 10.69 8.55 -11.12
CA PRO A 208 10.63 9.14 -12.45
C PRO A 208 11.27 8.19 -13.48
N ASP A 209 10.95 8.38 -14.77
CA ASP A 209 11.38 7.44 -15.82
C ASP A 209 12.90 7.39 -16.03
N ASP A 210 13.65 8.42 -15.61
CA ASP A 210 15.10 8.58 -15.80
C ASP A 210 15.95 8.26 -14.56
N PHE A 211 15.44 7.47 -13.63
CA PHE A 211 16.17 7.13 -12.41
C PHE A 211 17.36 6.18 -12.66
N LEU A 212 18.38 6.32 -11.81
CA LEU A 212 19.54 5.45 -11.77
C LEU A 212 19.36 4.32 -10.76
N THR A 213 19.58 3.09 -11.19
CA THR A 213 19.61 1.90 -10.32
C THR A 213 21.05 1.47 -10.07
N ILE A 214 21.42 1.30 -8.81
CA ILE A 214 22.72 0.72 -8.42
C ILE A 214 22.42 -0.61 -7.72
N ILE A 215 22.96 -1.70 -8.28
CA ILE A 215 22.80 -3.05 -7.75
C ILE A 215 24.10 -3.45 -7.07
N ASP A 216 24.09 -3.37 -5.74
CA ASP A 216 25.22 -3.82 -4.94
C ASP A 216 25.24 -5.35 -4.82
N GLU A 217 26.44 -5.92 -4.66
CA GLU A 217 26.71 -7.36 -4.66
C GLU A 217 25.95 -8.06 -5.81
N SER A 218 26.10 -7.52 -7.01
CA SER A 218 25.30 -7.91 -8.18
C SER A 218 25.40 -9.40 -8.52
N HIS A 219 26.54 -10.04 -8.21
CA HIS A 219 26.76 -11.48 -8.40
C HIS A 219 25.82 -12.35 -7.53
N VAL A 220 25.28 -11.80 -6.42
CA VAL A 220 24.28 -12.48 -5.56
C VAL A 220 22.88 -11.90 -5.82
N THR A 221 22.79 -10.57 -5.95
CA THR A 221 21.50 -9.86 -6.05
C THR A 221 20.77 -10.19 -7.34
N VAL A 222 21.44 -10.25 -8.49
CA VAL A 222 20.81 -10.56 -9.78
C VAL A 222 20.25 -11.98 -9.82
N PRO A 223 20.99 -13.05 -9.43
CA PRO A 223 20.41 -14.37 -9.29
C PRO A 223 19.23 -14.45 -8.33
N GLN A 224 19.26 -13.69 -7.21
CA GLN A 224 18.14 -13.62 -6.28
C GLN A 224 16.89 -13.00 -6.93
N ILE A 225 17.02 -11.91 -7.67
CA ILE A 225 15.90 -11.30 -8.42
C ILE A 225 15.30 -12.34 -9.39
N ARG A 226 16.14 -13.08 -10.14
CA ARG A 226 15.68 -14.11 -11.07
C ARG A 226 14.90 -15.23 -10.38
N GLY A 227 15.33 -15.64 -9.18
CA GLY A 227 14.71 -16.75 -8.43
C GLY A 227 13.42 -16.38 -7.70
N MET A 228 13.22 -15.09 -7.35
CA MET A 228 12.11 -14.67 -6.47
C MET A 228 10.74 -14.95 -7.06
N TYR A 229 10.54 -14.70 -8.34
CA TYR A 229 9.26 -14.93 -9.01
C TYR A 229 8.80 -16.38 -8.91
N ASN A 230 9.67 -17.34 -9.26
CA ASN A 230 9.34 -18.76 -9.23
C ASN A 230 9.14 -19.27 -7.80
N GLY A 231 9.95 -18.82 -6.84
CA GLY A 231 9.81 -19.18 -5.44
C GLY A 231 8.49 -18.70 -4.81
N ASP A 232 8.10 -17.46 -5.10
CA ASP A 232 6.81 -16.91 -4.64
C ASP A 232 5.62 -17.62 -5.29
N ARG A 233 5.71 -17.88 -6.60
CA ARG A 233 4.68 -18.59 -7.35
C ARG A 233 4.42 -20.00 -6.79
N ALA A 234 5.47 -20.80 -6.58
CA ALA A 234 5.34 -22.15 -6.05
C ALA A 234 4.66 -22.16 -4.66
N ARG A 235 5.05 -21.22 -3.77
CA ARG A 235 4.41 -21.06 -2.46
C ARG A 235 2.92 -20.72 -2.58
N LYS A 236 2.56 -19.80 -3.47
CA LYS A 236 1.17 -19.37 -3.66
C LYS A 236 0.31 -20.43 -4.35
N GLU A 237 0.86 -21.19 -5.28
CA GLU A 237 0.17 -22.34 -5.87
C GLU A 237 -0.28 -23.33 -4.79
N THR A 238 0.60 -23.66 -3.82
CA THR A 238 0.23 -24.48 -2.66
C THR A 238 -0.89 -23.88 -1.84
N LEU A 239 -0.85 -22.58 -1.55
CA LEU A 239 -1.91 -21.90 -0.79
C LEU A 239 -3.26 -21.89 -1.52
N VAL A 240 -3.25 -21.71 -2.83
CA VAL A 240 -4.45 -21.77 -3.68
C VAL A 240 -5.00 -23.18 -3.78
N GLU A 241 -4.13 -24.17 -3.96
CA GLU A 241 -4.51 -25.59 -4.05
C GLU A 241 -5.23 -26.08 -2.78
N HIS A 242 -4.77 -25.64 -1.61
CA HIS A 242 -5.33 -26.00 -0.32
C HIS A 242 -6.43 -25.05 0.20
N GLY A 243 -7.00 -24.18 -0.65
CA GLY A 243 -8.13 -23.32 -0.30
C GLY A 243 -7.81 -22.21 0.70
N PHE A 244 -6.55 -21.77 0.84
CA PHE A 244 -6.16 -20.65 1.68
C PHE A 244 -6.27 -19.31 0.98
N ARG A 245 -6.23 -19.29 -0.35
CA ARG A 245 -6.27 -18.07 -1.18
C ARG A 245 -7.04 -18.34 -2.47
N LEU A 246 -7.61 -17.26 -3.02
CA LEU A 246 -8.12 -17.27 -4.38
C LEU A 246 -6.98 -17.41 -5.39
N PRO A 247 -7.23 -17.95 -6.59
CA PRO A 247 -6.23 -18.03 -7.66
C PRO A 247 -5.54 -16.69 -7.97
N SER A 248 -6.28 -15.58 -7.97
CA SER A 248 -5.78 -14.22 -8.23
C SER A 248 -4.72 -13.73 -7.24
N ALA A 249 -4.63 -14.33 -6.06
CA ALA A 249 -3.57 -14.02 -5.10
C ALA A 249 -2.15 -14.28 -5.65
N LYS A 250 -2.03 -15.12 -6.69
CA LYS A 250 -0.77 -15.35 -7.40
C LYS A 250 -0.25 -14.11 -8.12
N GLU A 251 -1.15 -13.17 -8.45
CA GLU A 251 -0.80 -11.91 -9.13
C GLU A 251 -0.29 -10.82 -8.17
N HIS A 252 -0.39 -11.02 -6.85
CA HIS A 252 0.42 -10.26 -5.89
C HIS A 252 1.81 -10.89 -5.80
N ARG A 253 2.69 -10.55 -6.69
CA ARG A 253 3.97 -11.21 -6.91
C ARG A 253 5.12 -10.22 -7.08
N PRO A 254 6.37 -10.66 -6.94
CA PRO A 254 7.50 -9.86 -7.41
C PRO A 254 7.46 -9.74 -8.93
N LEU A 255 8.17 -8.76 -9.46
CA LEU A 255 8.44 -8.69 -10.90
C LEU A 255 9.18 -9.96 -11.33
N SER A 256 8.88 -10.45 -12.54
CA SER A 256 9.78 -11.37 -13.23
C SER A 256 11.10 -10.66 -13.57
N PHE A 257 12.13 -11.41 -13.93
CA PHE A 257 13.41 -10.77 -14.29
C PHE A 257 13.27 -9.84 -15.50
N ASP A 258 12.56 -10.27 -16.54
CA ASP A 258 12.30 -9.46 -17.74
C ASP A 258 11.48 -8.20 -17.40
N GLU A 259 10.50 -8.30 -16.50
CA GLU A 259 9.74 -7.15 -16.01
C GLU A 259 10.61 -6.20 -15.19
N PHE A 260 11.54 -6.71 -14.41
CA PHE A 260 12.52 -5.90 -13.69
C PHE A 260 13.45 -5.16 -14.67
N GLU A 261 14.05 -5.87 -15.63
CA GLU A 261 14.92 -5.26 -16.65
C GLU A 261 14.19 -4.16 -17.43
N SER A 262 12.94 -4.40 -17.80
CA SER A 262 12.12 -3.38 -18.47
C SER A 262 11.67 -2.21 -17.58
N SER A 263 11.86 -2.31 -16.26
CA SER A 263 11.45 -1.28 -15.29
C SER A 263 12.58 -0.34 -14.89
N VAL A 264 13.83 -0.72 -15.17
CA VAL A 264 15.00 0.07 -14.85
C VAL A 264 15.51 0.75 -16.13
N ASN A 265 15.98 1.99 -15.99
CA ASN A 265 16.50 2.75 -17.14
C ASN A 265 18.03 2.59 -17.23
N GLN A 266 18.75 3.18 -16.28
CA GLN A 266 20.18 3.08 -16.19
C GLN A 266 20.57 2.20 -15.00
N VAL A 267 21.51 1.28 -15.19
CA VAL A 267 21.91 0.33 -14.14
C VAL A 267 23.42 0.30 -13.99
N ILE A 268 23.88 0.41 -12.75
CA ILE A 268 25.28 0.15 -12.37
C ILE A 268 25.31 -1.13 -11.55
N TYR A 269 26.08 -2.10 -12.01
CA TYR A 269 26.34 -3.33 -11.27
C TYR A 269 27.63 -3.19 -10.49
N VAL A 270 27.57 -3.39 -9.18
CA VAL A 270 28.73 -3.34 -8.27
C VAL A 270 28.97 -4.73 -7.73
N SER A 271 30.22 -5.20 -7.78
CA SER A 271 30.62 -6.48 -7.20
C SER A 271 32.12 -6.48 -6.92
N ALA A 272 32.52 -7.02 -5.77
CA ALA A 272 33.93 -7.26 -5.45
C ALA A 272 34.48 -8.46 -6.25
N THR A 273 33.61 -9.38 -6.68
CA THR A 273 33.96 -10.60 -7.43
C THR A 273 33.03 -10.73 -8.64
N PRO A 274 33.17 -9.89 -9.68
CA PRO A 274 32.35 -9.98 -10.87
C PRO A 274 32.57 -11.34 -11.53
N GLY A 275 31.46 -12.05 -11.84
CA GLY A 275 31.50 -13.26 -12.65
C GLY A 275 31.87 -12.93 -14.10
N GLN A 276 32.28 -13.96 -14.84
CA GLN A 276 32.49 -13.87 -16.31
C GLN A 276 31.16 -13.76 -17.03
#